data_b1bdd7c2286eafa5b2c2ebfc811dcc66
#
_entry.id   b1bdd7c2286eafa5b2c2ebfc811dcc66
#
_cell.length_a   1.000
_cell.length_b   1.000
_cell.length_c   1.000
_cell.angle_alpha   90.00
_cell.angle_beta   90.00
_cell.angle_gamma   90.00
#
_symmetry.space_group_name_H-M   'P 1'
#
loop_
_entity.id
_entity.type
_entity.pdbx_description
1 polymer ?
#
loop_
_entity_poly.entity_id
_entity_poly.type
_entity_poly.pdbx_seq_one_letter_code
_entity_poly.pdbx_strand_id
1 'polypeptide(L)'
;LIAGNHDSGNRIELPAPLMRRLRTHALGRVSWLDDGRLDAERLLVPLTDAAGETRAWCLALPFLRPAEVTGAALIAHDAENEPGDTPPGDQAPNDYVAGISRVHRQLVEAALQRREPGQALVAMSHAHLHGAAVSEASERPIVIGGEESISAALFPAEIAYVALGHLHRAQQVGEARIRYSGSPLPLDFSEVAYPHQVVEVTLDGEALAATEAIPVPRPVAMHRIGPAPLEAVLAELEALESDPAPPKEQWPWLEVRVELEAPIPDLRARVDAALKDKAVRLLRLERRLPTVEGDASAARVDLESLGPRKLFARTWEERWGEPPDDDVLADFDRLRQEVLDADDTETSGREARP
;
A
#
# COMPACT_ATOMS: atom_id res chain seq x y z
N LEU A 1 -1.88 4.47 15.72
CA LEU A 1 -2.48 3.91 14.52
C LEU A 1 -2.54 4.99 13.44
N ILE A 2 -2.06 4.67 12.23
CA ILE A 2 -2.18 5.54 11.05
C ILE A 2 -2.94 4.79 9.95
N ALA A 3 -3.64 5.52 9.08
CA ALA A 3 -4.33 4.94 7.92
C ALA A 3 -3.35 4.58 6.80
N GLY A 4 -3.59 3.46 6.13
CA GLY A 4 -2.95 3.08 4.88
C GLY A 4 -3.75 3.52 3.64
N ASN A 5 -3.23 3.14 2.45
CA ASN A 5 -3.85 3.50 1.16
C ASN A 5 -5.19 2.78 0.91
N HIS A 6 -5.45 1.66 1.58
CA HIS A 6 -6.72 0.94 1.52
C HIS A 6 -7.76 1.39 2.56
N ASP A 7 -7.35 2.25 3.51
CA ASP A 7 -8.22 2.68 4.59
C ASP A 7 -9.00 3.95 4.21
N SER A 8 -10.21 4.08 4.77
CA SER A 8 -10.89 5.36 4.83
C SER A 8 -10.36 6.15 6.02
N GLY A 9 -9.71 7.29 5.79
CA GLY A 9 -9.18 8.15 6.85
C GLY A 9 -10.27 8.54 7.87
N ASN A 10 -11.46 8.88 7.40
CA ASN A 10 -12.60 9.21 8.26
C ASN A 10 -13.01 8.03 9.17
N ARG A 11 -13.00 6.79 8.64
CA ARG A 11 -13.35 5.60 9.45
C ARG A 11 -12.29 5.30 10.50
N ILE A 12 -11.01 5.49 10.18
CA ILE A 12 -9.90 5.32 11.14
C ILE A 12 -10.03 6.33 12.29
N GLU A 13 -10.44 7.56 12.00
CA GLU A 13 -10.56 8.63 13.00
C GLU A 13 -11.88 8.60 13.79
N LEU A 14 -12.92 7.95 13.30
CA LEU A 14 -14.22 7.89 13.96
C LEU A 14 -14.14 7.47 15.44
N PRO A 15 -13.41 6.41 15.84
CA PRO A 15 -13.24 6.02 17.23
C PRO A 15 -12.18 6.82 18.00
N ALA A 16 -11.48 7.79 17.37
CA ALA A 16 -10.36 8.51 17.98
C ALA A 16 -10.68 9.14 19.38
N PRO A 17 -11.86 9.74 19.62
CA PRO A 17 -12.17 10.27 20.95
C PRO A 17 -12.19 9.22 22.06
N LEU A 18 -12.65 7.99 21.73
CA LEU A 18 -12.62 6.85 22.65
C LEU A 18 -11.22 6.30 22.82
N MET A 19 -10.49 6.15 21.70
CA MET A 19 -9.12 5.59 21.68
C MET A 19 -8.14 6.45 22.47
N ARG A 20 -8.30 7.78 22.47
CA ARG A 20 -7.48 8.70 23.27
C ARG A 20 -7.58 8.40 24.78
N ARG A 21 -8.75 7.97 25.27
CA ARG A 21 -8.92 7.55 26.67
C ARG A 21 -8.13 6.29 26.99
N LEU A 22 -7.83 5.48 25.97
CA LEU A 22 -6.98 4.30 26.06
C LEU A 22 -5.51 4.60 25.71
N ARG A 23 -5.12 5.88 25.71
CA ARG A 23 -3.78 6.36 25.30
C ARG A 23 -3.39 5.90 23.88
N THR A 24 -4.37 5.80 22.99
CA THR A 24 -4.18 5.40 21.61
C THR A 24 -4.59 6.54 20.69
N HIS A 25 -3.74 6.88 19.74
CA HIS A 25 -4.00 7.89 18.74
C HIS A 25 -4.34 7.21 17.41
N ALA A 26 -5.42 7.66 16.76
CA ALA A 26 -5.85 7.19 15.45
C ALA A 26 -5.84 8.39 14.48
N LEU A 27 -5.02 8.30 13.45
CA LEU A 27 -4.74 9.36 12.48
C LEU A 27 -5.00 8.83 11.08
N GLY A 28 -6.00 9.37 10.42
CA GLY A 28 -6.47 8.90 9.12
C GLY A 28 -6.05 9.78 7.95
N ARG A 29 -5.71 11.05 8.23
CA ARG A 29 -5.40 12.06 7.22
C ARG A 29 -4.60 13.22 7.81
N VAL A 30 -3.98 14.00 6.94
CA VAL A 30 -3.39 15.28 7.30
C VAL A 30 -4.44 16.39 7.26
N SER A 31 -4.21 17.47 8.00
CA SER A 31 -5.01 18.70 7.98
C SER A 31 -4.11 19.92 7.88
N TRP A 32 -4.67 20.99 7.35
CA TRP A 32 -3.99 22.24 7.11
C TRP A 32 -4.65 23.34 7.93
N LEU A 33 -3.87 24.24 8.47
CA LEU A 33 -4.32 25.44 9.17
C LEU A 33 -4.79 26.49 8.15
N ASP A 34 -5.54 27.50 8.62
CA ASP A 34 -6.06 28.57 7.76
C ASP A 34 -4.97 29.39 7.04
N ASP A 35 -3.74 29.36 7.58
CA ASP A 35 -2.56 30.00 7.01
C ASP A 35 -1.79 29.12 6.01
N GLY A 36 -2.33 27.95 5.65
CA GLY A 36 -1.74 27.00 4.70
C GLY A 36 -0.58 26.15 5.26
N ARG A 37 -0.28 26.25 6.56
CA ARG A 37 0.70 25.37 7.21
C ARG A 37 0.05 24.04 7.62
N LEU A 38 0.87 22.99 7.68
CA LEU A 38 0.47 21.71 8.21
C LEU A 38 0.05 21.85 9.68
N ASP A 39 -1.08 21.25 10.06
CA ASP A 39 -1.44 21.08 11.47
C ASP A 39 -0.57 19.96 12.08
N ALA A 40 0.69 20.30 12.33
CA ALA A 40 1.70 19.36 12.82
C ALA A 40 1.40 18.86 14.24
N GLU A 41 0.75 19.69 15.08
CA GLU A 41 0.40 19.31 16.46
C GLU A 41 -0.47 18.04 16.50
N ARG A 42 -1.32 17.87 15.51
CA ARG A 42 -2.16 16.69 15.40
C ARG A 42 -1.37 15.42 15.07
N LEU A 43 -0.27 15.54 14.35
CA LEU A 43 0.56 14.44 13.86
C LEU A 43 1.72 14.10 14.79
N LEU A 44 2.01 14.98 15.79
CA LEU A 44 3.04 14.75 16.80
C LEU A 44 2.43 14.08 18.02
N VAL A 45 2.76 12.82 18.22
CA VAL A 45 2.24 12.00 19.31
C VAL A 45 3.32 11.79 20.37
N PRO A 46 3.10 12.25 21.62
CA PRO A 46 4.05 11.99 22.69
C PRO A 46 4.05 10.51 23.09
N LEU A 47 5.23 9.92 23.19
CA LEU A 47 5.44 8.59 23.73
C LEU A 47 5.90 8.75 25.18
N THR A 48 5.03 8.38 26.12
CA THR A 48 5.24 8.58 27.54
C THR A 48 5.62 7.29 28.24
N ASP A 49 6.47 7.39 29.25
CA ASP A 49 6.77 6.29 30.16
C ASP A 49 5.64 6.03 31.16
N ALA A 50 5.85 5.09 32.09
CA ALA A 50 4.86 4.74 33.11
C ALA A 50 4.57 5.89 34.10
N ALA A 51 5.50 6.84 34.27
CA ALA A 51 5.35 8.04 35.08
C ALA A 51 4.58 9.15 34.36
N GLY A 52 4.33 9.01 33.06
CA GLY A 52 3.68 10.00 32.20
C GLY A 52 4.64 11.02 31.58
N GLU A 53 5.94 10.84 31.77
CA GLU A 53 6.97 11.71 31.19
C GLU A 53 7.19 11.38 29.73
N THR A 54 7.23 12.41 28.86
CA THR A 54 7.49 12.22 27.43
C THR A 54 8.95 11.83 27.20
N ARG A 55 9.18 10.64 26.67
CA ARG A 55 10.53 10.10 26.34
C ARG A 55 10.86 10.18 24.89
N ALA A 56 9.86 10.22 24.03
CA ALA A 56 10.05 10.38 22.60
C ALA A 56 8.82 11.05 21.96
N TRP A 57 8.99 11.53 20.75
CA TRP A 57 7.91 12.02 19.90
C TRP A 57 7.77 11.14 18.67
N CYS A 58 6.54 10.76 18.35
CA CYS A 58 6.21 10.01 17.14
C CYS A 58 5.60 10.95 16.10
N LEU A 59 6.27 11.08 14.96
CA LEU A 59 5.77 11.73 13.75
C LEU A 59 4.85 10.71 13.05
N ALA A 60 3.54 10.82 13.23
CA ALA A 60 2.57 9.82 12.77
C ALA A 60 1.93 10.25 11.45
N LEU A 61 2.53 9.84 10.33
CA LEU A 61 2.12 10.19 8.97
C LEU A 61 1.24 9.08 8.38
N PRO A 62 -0.08 9.29 8.19
CA PRO A 62 -0.92 8.38 7.42
C PRO A 62 -0.52 8.40 5.94
N PHE A 63 -1.14 7.52 5.14
CA PHE A 63 -1.02 7.57 3.69
C PHE A 63 -1.50 8.93 3.19
N LEU A 64 -0.60 9.63 2.49
CA LEU A 64 -0.87 10.95 1.94
C LEU A 64 -1.56 10.82 0.58
N ARG A 65 -2.82 11.23 0.49
CA ARG A 65 -3.57 11.19 -0.76
C ARG A 65 -3.25 12.42 -1.61
N PRO A 66 -3.28 12.32 -2.96
CA PRO A 66 -3.01 13.46 -3.82
C PRO A 66 -3.85 14.70 -3.47
N ALA A 67 -5.15 14.53 -3.28
CA ALA A 67 -6.06 15.62 -2.92
C ALA A 67 -5.70 16.32 -1.59
N GLU A 68 -4.93 15.66 -0.72
CA GLU A 68 -4.50 16.24 0.56
C GLU A 68 -3.21 17.05 0.44
N VAL A 69 -2.42 16.83 -0.62
CA VAL A 69 -1.08 17.43 -0.75
C VAL A 69 -0.86 18.25 -2.03
N THR A 70 -1.79 18.21 -3.02
CA THR A 70 -1.70 18.95 -4.30
C THR A 70 -2.74 20.04 -4.47
N GLY A 71 -3.56 20.37 -3.46
CA GLY A 71 -4.68 21.30 -3.59
C GLY A 71 -4.27 22.78 -3.65
N ALA A 72 -5.19 23.64 -4.12
CA ALA A 72 -5.02 25.09 -4.25
C ALA A 72 -4.66 25.81 -2.93
N ALA A 73 -4.93 25.23 -1.76
CA ALA A 73 -4.48 25.72 -0.46
C ALA A 73 -2.95 25.74 -0.32
N LEU A 74 -2.23 24.95 -1.12
CA LEU A 74 -0.77 24.87 -1.12
C LEU A 74 -0.10 25.91 -2.01
N ILE A 75 -0.81 26.43 -3.02
CA ILE A 75 -0.25 27.37 -4.02
C ILE A 75 -0.09 28.77 -3.46
N ALA A 76 -0.88 29.15 -2.47
CA ALA A 76 -0.89 30.53 -1.93
C ALA A 76 0.39 30.92 -1.17
N HIS A 77 1.20 29.95 -0.71
CA HIS A 77 2.39 30.23 0.11
C HIS A 77 3.73 30.16 -0.64
N ASP A 78 3.79 29.46 -1.78
CA ASP A 78 5.01 29.39 -2.61
C ASP A 78 5.18 30.59 -3.55
N ALA A 79 4.16 31.45 -3.66
CA ALA A 79 4.19 32.65 -4.50
C ALA A 79 5.13 33.76 -3.98
N GLU A 80 5.67 33.64 -2.77
CA GLU A 80 6.63 34.62 -2.21
C GLU A 80 8.11 34.27 -2.49
N ASN A 81 8.41 33.08 -3.01
CA ASN A 81 9.78 32.66 -3.34
C ASN A 81 9.87 32.19 -4.80
N GLU A 82 10.24 33.16 -5.66
CA GLU A 82 10.66 33.05 -7.06
C GLU A 82 9.56 33.04 -8.15
N PRO A 83 9.53 34.06 -9.02
CA PRO A 83 8.72 34.04 -10.23
C PRO A 83 9.49 33.32 -11.36
N GLY A 84 9.23 32.06 -11.57
CA GLY A 84 9.65 31.31 -12.73
C GLY A 84 8.47 31.10 -13.67
N ASP A 85 8.53 31.72 -14.84
CA ASP A 85 7.64 31.57 -15.98
C ASP A 85 7.56 30.09 -16.41
N THR A 86 6.51 29.38 -16.02
CA THR A 86 6.22 28.02 -16.53
C THR A 86 4.74 27.94 -16.93
N PRO A 87 4.40 27.57 -18.16
CA PRO A 87 3.02 27.52 -18.63
C PRO A 87 2.23 26.37 -17.99
N PRO A 88 0.92 26.54 -17.76
CA PRO A 88 0.07 25.52 -17.15
C PRO A 88 -0.25 24.41 -18.18
N GLY A 89 0.34 23.25 -18.02
CA GLY A 89 0.05 22.14 -18.92
C GLY A 89 0.57 20.76 -18.52
N ASP A 90 1.74 20.66 -17.87
CA ASP A 90 2.44 19.38 -17.64
C ASP A 90 2.93 19.16 -16.18
N GLN A 91 2.33 19.81 -15.19
CA GLN A 91 2.88 19.89 -13.83
C GLN A 91 2.33 18.87 -12.81
N ALA A 92 1.35 18.06 -13.15
CA ALA A 92 0.67 17.18 -12.19
C ALA A 92 1.57 16.13 -11.47
N PRO A 93 2.58 15.50 -12.08
CA PRO A 93 3.44 14.53 -11.39
C PRO A 93 4.35 15.15 -10.34
N ASN A 94 4.93 16.32 -10.63
CA ASN A 94 5.87 17.02 -9.72
C ASN A 94 5.18 17.59 -8.47
N ASP A 95 3.91 17.96 -8.56
CA ASP A 95 3.18 18.58 -7.46
C ASP A 95 2.93 17.61 -6.29
N TYR A 96 2.69 16.33 -6.58
CA TYR A 96 2.42 15.34 -5.53
C TYR A 96 3.66 15.02 -4.70
N VAL A 97 4.81 14.75 -5.34
CA VAL A 97 6.08 14.49 -4.64
C VAL A 97 6.54 15.73 -3.87
N ALA A 98 6.37 16.92 -4.45
CA ALA A 98 6.64 18.18 -3.78
C ALA A 98 5.74 18.36 -2.54
N GLY A 99 4.45 18.04 -2.65
CA GLY A 99 3.50 18.08 -1.55
C GLY A 99 3.85 17.11 -0.43
N ILE A 100 4.21 15.85 -0.76
CA ILE A 100 4.71 14.87 0.22
C ILE A 100 5.96 15.42 0.93
N SER A 101 6.92 15.94 0.17
CA SER A 101 8.16 16.49 0.71
C SER A 101 7.91 17.67 1.64
N ARG A 102 6.94 18.53 1.31
CA ARG A 102 6.51 19.64 2.16
C ARG A 102 5.94 19.14 3.49
N VAL A 103 5.01 18.18 3.46
CA VAL A 103 4.42 17.60 4.69
C VAL A 103 5.51 17.03 5.59
N HIS A 104 6.43 16.22 5.04
CA HIS A 104 7.52 15.65 5.82
C HIS A 104 8.41 16.72 6.43
N ARG A 105 8.84 17.73 5.65
CA ARG A 105 9.68 18.83 6.13
C ARG A 105 9.03 19.59 7.27
N GLN A 106 7.79 20.06 7.09
CA GLN A 106 7.07 20.81 8.12
C GLN A 106 6.87 20.00 9.40
N LEU A 107 6.57 18.71 9.28
CA LEU A 107 6.39 17.85 10.45
C LEU A 107 7.72 17.60 11.17
N VAL A 108 8.81 17.39 10.44
CA VAL A 108 10.15 17.24 11.04
C VAL A 108 10.57 18.51 11.74
N GLU A 109 10.39 19.68 11.12
CA GLU A 109 10.71 20.99 11.72
C GLU A 109 9.91 21.22 13.02
N ALA A 110 8.62 20.93 13.02
CA ALA A 110 7.78 21.02 14.21
C ALA A 110 8.22 20.06 15.32
N ALA A 111 8.61 18.82 14.95
CA ALA A 111 9.11 17.83 15.90
C ALA A 111 10.43 18.27 16.54
N LEU A 112 11.36 18.81 15.76
CA LEU A 112 12.64 19.33 16.25
C LEU A 112 12.46 20.51 17.19
N GLN A 113 11.49 21.39 16.91
CA GLN A 113 11.16 22.52 17.80
C GLN A 113 10.50 22.07 19.10
N ARG A 114 9.74 20.95 19.06
CA ARG A 114 9.01 20.44 20.23
C ARG A 114 9.87 19.59 21.14
N ARG A 115 10.87 18.91 20.58
CA ARG A 115 11.73 17.96 21.27
C ARG A 115 12.61 18.66 22.30
N GLU A 116 12.67 18.08 23.50
CA GLU A 116 13.63 18.43 24.53
C GLU A 116 14.87 17.53 24.46
N PRO A 117 16.03 17.97 24.99
CA PRO A 117 17.22 17.14 25.06
C PRO A 117 16.96 15.79 25.74
N GLY A 118 17.44 14.71 25.16
CA GLY A 118 17.24 13.33 25.67
C GLY A 118 15.92 12.67 25.21
N GLN A 119 15.08 13.36 24.44
CA GLN A 119 13.89 12.77 23.84
C GLN A 119 14.18 12.31 22.40
N ALA A 120 13.86 11.06 22.08
CA ALA A 120 14.00 10.54 20.73
C ALA A 120 12.90 11.05 19.79
N LEU A 121 13.21 11.12 18.48
CA LEU A 121 12.22 11.22 17.42
C LEU A 121 12.07 9.88 16.73
N VAL A 122 10.84 9.39 16.58
CA VAL A 122 10.50 8.25 15.75
C VAL A 122 9.44 8.65 14.73
N ALA A 123 9.43 8.03 13.56
CA ALA A 123 8.40 8.28 12.56
C ALA A 123 7.62 7.00 12.25
N MET A 124 6.33 7.15 12.01
CA MET A 124 5.49 6.17 11.35
C MET A 124 5.04 6.74 10.01
N SER A 125 5.16 5.99 8.93
CA SER A 125 4.67 6.44 7.63
C SER A 125 4.13 5.26 6.82
N HIS A 126 3.04 5.50 6.08
CA HIS A 126 2.51 4.52 5.13
C HIS A 126 2.84 4.98 3.72
N ALA A 127 3.95 4.51 3.19
CA ALA A 127 4.51 4.97 1.92
C ALA A 127 5.38 3.90 1.25
N HIS A 128 5.55 4.00 -0.07
CA HIS A 128 6.53 3.21 -0.81
C HIS A 128 7.83 4.02 -0.96
N LEU A 129 8.94 3.45 -0.51
CA LEU A 129 10.27 4.06 -0.60
C LEU A 129 11.08 3.48 -1.76
N HIS A 130 11.87 4.32 -2.42
CA HIS A 130 12.83 3.90 -3.45
C HIS A 130 13.75 2.79 -2.94
N GLY A 131 13.98 1.78 -3.77
CA GLY A 131 14.86 0.67 -3.47
C GLY A 131 14.26 -0.43 -2.58
N ALA A 132 13.00 -0.29 -2.17
CA ALA A 132 12.29 -1.35 -1.48
C ALA A 132 11.79 -2.41 -2.47
N ALA A 133 11.82 -3.69 -2.06
CA ALA A 133 11.31 -4.79 -2.86
C ALA A 133 9.78 -4.90 -2.70
N VAL A 134 9.08 -4.96 -3.82
CA VAL A 134 7.61 -5.03 -3.92
C VAL A 134 7.19 -6.48 -4.18
N SER A 135 6.03 -6.89 -3.67
CA SER A 135 5.37 -8.14 -4.00
C SER A 135 4.36 -7.93 -5.13
N GLU A 136 4.57 -8.59 -6.27
CA GLU A 136 3.76 -8.40 -7.48
C GLU A 136 2.26 -8.75 -7.32
N ALA A 137 1.90 -9.54 -6.32
CA ALA A 137 0.55 -10.09 -6.20
C ALA A 137 -0.27 -9.51 -5.05
N SER A 138 0.34 -8.96 -4.01
CA SER A 138 -0.35 -8.53 -2.79
C SER A 138 -0.33 -7.02 -2.55
N GLU A 139 0.54 -6.30 -3.25
CA GLU A 139 0.70 -4.87 -3.08
C GLU A 139 0.18 -4.14 -4.33
N ARG A 140 -0.70 -3.17 -4.13
CA ARG A 140 -1.11 -2.30 -5.25
C ARG A 140 -0.04 -1.25 -5.47
N PRO A 141 0.48 -1.10 -6.69
CA PRO A 141 1.37 0.00 -7.02
C PRO A 141 0.72 1.34 -6.66
N ILE A 142 1.43 2.18 -5.93
CA ILE A 142 1.02 3.56 -5.71
C ILE A 142 1.54 4.35 -6.90
N VAL A 143 0.84 4.25 -8.04
CA VAL A 143 1.19 5.02 -9.25
C VAL A 143 0.38 6.31 -9.25
N ILE A 144 1.01 7.42 -8.94
CA ILE A 144 0.40 8.75 -9.05
C ILE A 144 1.37 9.63 -9.83
N GLY A 145 0.97 9.99 -11.04
CA GLY A 145 1.77 10.88 -11.88
C GLY A 145 3.11 10.31 -12.39
N GLY A 146 3.25 8.97 -12.41
CA GLY A 146 4.45 8.31 -12.95
C GLY A 146 5.58 8.08 -11.95
N GLU A 147 5.46 8.53 -10.70
CA GLU A 147 6.39 8.21 -9.62
C GLU A 147 5.70 7.32 -8.56
N GLU A 148 6.25 6.13 -8.37
CA GLU A 148 5.69 5.09 -7.49
C GLU A 148 6.26 5.15 -6.08
N SER A 149 7.34 5.91 -5.84
CA SER A 149 8.10 5.83 -4.60
C SER A 149 8.73 7.16 -4.18
N ILE A 150 8.91 7.33 -2.88
CA ILE A 150 9.53 8.51 -2.28
C ILE A 150 10.95 8.22 -1.79
N SER A 151 11.74 9.28 -1.63
CA SER A 151 13.12 9.14 -1.16
C SER A 151 13.19 8.91 0.36
N ALA A 152 14.05 8.00 0.80
CA ALA A 152 14.40 7.82 2.20
C ALA A 152 15.03 9.09 2.84
N ALA A 153 15.55 10.00 2.03
CA ALA A 153 16.11 11.30 2.49
C ALA A 153 15.05 12.22 3.15
N LEU A 154 13.75 11.93 2.99
CA LEU A 154 12.69 12.62 3.72
C LEU A 154 12.72 12.37 5.25
N PHE A 155 13.48 11.36 5.68
CA PHE A 155 13.66 11.01 7.09
C PHE A 155 15.12 11.34 7.53
N PRO A 156 15.39 12.58 7.97
CA PRO A 156 16.72 13.00 8.34
C PRO A 156 17.28 12.22 9.54
N ALA A 157 18.59 12.37 9.78
CA ALA A 157 19.32 11.58 10.77
C ALA A 157 18.85 11.80 12.23
N GLU A 158 18.18 12.90 12.49
CA GLU A 158 17.59 13.24 13.79
C GLU A 158 16.43 12.31 14.18
N ILE A 159 15.83 11.60 13.21
CA ILE A 159 14.82 10.58 13.46
C ILE A 159 15.54 9.28 13.78
N ALA A 160 15.46 8.83 15.01
CA ALA A 160 16.13 7.62 15.48
C ALA A 160 15.61 6.33 14.82
N TYR A 161 14.29 6.26 14.53
CA TYR A 161 13.69 5.09 13.89
C TYR A 161 12.50 5.48 13.01
N VAL A 162 12.36 4.80 11.86
CA VAL A 162 11.24 4.98 10.92
C VAL A 162 10.54 3.65 10.72
N ALA A 163 9.30 3.56 11.24
CA ALA A 163 8.39 2.44 11.06
C ALA A 163 7.54 2.64 9.82
N LEU A 164 7.80 1.88 8.77
CA LEU A 164 7.09 1.96 7.49
C LEU A 164 5.99 0.92 7.39
N GLY A 165 4.84 1.30 6.85
CA GLY A 165 3.77 0.44 6.37
C GLY A 165 3.63 0.52 4.85
N HIS A 166 2.83 -0.31 4.24
CA HIS A 166 2.51 -0.51 2.83
C HIS A 166 3.10 -1.81 2.29
N LEU A 167 4.41 -2.02 2.35
CA LEU A 167 5.02 -3.23 1.82
C LEU A 167 4.91 -4.39 2.82
N HIS A 168 4.42 -5.54 2.33
CA HIS A 168 4.14 -6.72 3.16
C HIS A 168 5.39 -7.54 3.48
N ARG A 169 6.47 -7.36 2.70
CA ARG A 169 7.74 -8.01 2.97
C ARG A 169 8.54 -7.22 4.00
N ALA A 170 8.91 -7.87 5.10
CA ALA A 170 9.80 -7.30 6.11
C ALA A 170 11.17 -7.00 5.48
N GLN A 171 11.60 -5.74 5.55
CA GLN A 171 12.86 -5.29 4.94
C GLN A 171 13.32 -3.95 5.51
N GLN A 172 14.61 -3.65 5.37
CA GLN A 172 15.17 -2.30 5.60
C GLN A 172 15.37 -1.60 4.24
N VAL A 173 15.33 -0.28 4.26
CA VAL A 173 15.54 0.56 3.08
C VAL A 173 16.72 1.50 3.33
N GLY A 174 17.82 1.24 2.66
CA GLY A 174 19.05 1.99 2.85
C GLY A 174 19.65 1.80 4.25
N GLU A 175 19.19 2.58 5.22
CA GLU A 175 19.68 2.57 6.60
C GLU A 175 18.93 1.58 7.50
N ALA A 176 19.61 0.98 8.50
CA ALA A 176 18.99 0.02 9.41
C ALA A 176 17.83 0.58 10.24
N ARG A 177 17.80 1.89 10.46
CA ARG A 177 16.73 2.58 11.19
C ARG A 177 15.46 2.77 10.39
N ILE A 178 15.47 2.60 9.06
CA ILE A 178 14.31 2.78 8.17
C ILE A 178 13.82 1.41 7.71
N ARG A 179 12.65 0.97 8.20
CA ARG A 179 12.22 -0.42 8.03
C ARG A 179 10.72 -0.57 7.80
N TYR A 180 10.39 -1.53 6.94
CA TYR A 180 9.08 -2.18 6.93
C TYR A 180 9.13 -3.39 7.88
N SER A 181 8.23 -3.46 8.85
CA SER A 181 8.04 -4.68 9.65
C SER A 181 7.43 -5.81 8.83
N GLY A 182 6.79 -5.46 7.72
CA GLY A 182 5.99 -6.34 6.90
C GLY A 182 4.58 -6.57 7.47
N SER A 183 3.78 -7.37 6.78
CA SER A 183 2.48 -7.79 7.29
C SER A 183 2.66 -8.81 8.43
N PRO A 184 1.92 -8.70 9.55
CA PRO A 184 2.02 -9.67 10.64
C PRO A 184 1.41 -11.03 10.27
N LEU A 185 0.57 -11.10 9.25
CA LEU A 185 -0.06 -12.30 8.72
C LEU A 185 -0.01 -12.29 7.20
N PRO A 186 0.06 -13.47 6.54
CA PRO A 186 0.00 -13.53 5.08
C PRO A 186 -1.38 -13.14 4.59
N LEU A 187 -1.43 -12.26 3.60
CA LEU A 187 -2.67 -11.81 2.94
C LEU A 187 -2.86 -12.47 1.58
N ASP A 188 -1.79 -13.01 0.99
CA ASP A 188 -1.81 -13.72 -0.28
C ASP A 188 -0.79 -14.87 -0.29
N PHE A 189 -0.97 -15.85 -1.19
CA PHE A 189 -0.03 -16.94 -1.34
C PHE A 189 1.35 -16.51 -1.84
N SER A 190 1.50 -15.34 -2.44
CA SER A 190 2.83 -14.78 -2.77
C SER A 190 3.69 -14.51 -1.54
N GLU A 191 3.08 -14.39 -0.38
CA GLU A 191 3.73 -14.08 0.90
C GLU A 191 4.08 -15.32 1.74
N VAL A 192 3.82 -16.53 1.24
CA VAL A 192 4.04 -17.79 1.99
C VAL A 192 5.47 -17.89 2.52
N ALA A 193 6.45 -17.42 1.76
CA ALA A 193 7.86 -17.44 2.12
C ALA A 193 8.31 -16.24 2.96
N TYR A 194 7.43 -15.26 3.26
CA TYR A 194 7.80 -14.08 4.02
C TYR A 194 7.91 -14.38 5.52
N PRO A 195 8.89 -13.79 6.20
CA PRO A 195 8.91 -13.75 7.66
C PRO A 195 7.81 -12.79 8.12
N HIS A 196 6.72 -13.33 8.70
CA HIS A 196 5.70 -12.51 9.34
C HIS A 196 6.15 -12.20 10.76
N GLN A 197 6.22 -10.91 11.08
CA GLN A 197 6.83 -10.44 12.32
C GLN A 197 6.28 -9.08 12.74
N VAL A 198 6.57 -8.71 13.98
CA VAL A 198 6.58 -7.33 14.46
C VAL A 198 8.02 -6.96 14.81
N VAL A 199 8.30 -5.67 14.91
CA VAL A 199 9.64 -5.20 15.28
C VAL A 199 9.56 -4.49 16.63
N GLU A 200 10.31 -4.99 17.62
CA GLU A 200 10.57 -4.30 18.86
C GLU A 200 11.71 -3.31 18.65
N VAL A 201 11.52 -2.08 19.13
CA VAL A 201 12.49 -1.00 18.99
C VAL A 201 12.89 -0.50 20.36
N THR A 202 14.19 -0.55 20.65
CA THR A 202 14.75 -0.01 21.90
C THR A 202 15.47 1.30 21.61
N LEU A 203 15.11 2.33 22.37
CA LEU A 203 15.71 3.65 22.30
C LEU A 203 16.55 3.89 23.59
N ASP A 204 17.70 4.54 23.43
CA ASP A 204 18.52 5.04 24.55
C ASP A 204 18.74 6.54 24.36
N GLY A 205 18.08 7.35 25.20
CA GLY A 205 18.00 8.78 25.01
C GLY A 205 17.44 9.11 23.63
N GLU A 206 18.19 9.83 22.82
CA GLU A 206 17.81 10.27 21.47
C GLU A 206 18.11 9.23 20.37
N ALA A 207 18.82 8.15 20.72
CA ALA A 207 19.37 7.21 19.74
C ALA A 207 18.61 5.87 19.68
N LEU A 208 18.66 5.24 18.50
CA LEU A 208 18.27 3.84 18.33
C LEU A 208 19.34 2.93 18.96
N ALA A 209 18.98 2.19 20.02
CA ALA A 209 19.87 1.24 20.67
C ALA A 209 19.79 -0.15 20.02
N ALA A 210 18.58 -0.66 19.75
CA ALA A 210 18.39 -1.97 19.15
C ALA A 210 17.07 -2.09 18.39
N THR A 211 17.01 -3.05 17.47
CA THR A 211 15.78 -3.54 16.86
C THR A 211 15.76 -5.05 16.89
N GLU A 212 14.68 -5.65 17.34
CA GLU A 212 14.47 -7.09 17.37
C GLU A 212 13.23 -7.48 16.57
N ALA A 213 13.40 -8.46 15.67
CA ALA A 213 12.29 -9.03 14.93
C ALA A 213 11.65 -10.16 15.73
N ILE A 214 10.40 -9.97 16.13
CA ILE A 214 9.62 -10.95 16.88
C ILE A 214 8.68 -11.67 15.90
N PRO A 215 8.90 -12.97 15.61
CA PRO A 215 8.07 -13.73 14.70
C PRO A 215 6.62 -13.82 15.17
N VAL A 216 5.67 -13.64 14.26
CA VAL A 216 4.25 -13.90 14.50
C VAL A 216 3.91 -15.30 13.99
N PRO A 217 3.51 -16.24 14.85
CA PRO A 217 3.18 -17.60 14.43
C PRO A 217 1.89 -17.59 13.57
N ARG A 218 1.91 -18.36 12.49
CA ARG A 218 0.72 -18.54 11.63
C ARG A 218 -0.24 -19.52 12.29
N PRO A 219 -1.50 -19.16 12.53
CA PRO A 219 -2.48 -20.08 13.11
C PRO A 219 -2.86 -21.20 12.15
N VAL A 220 -2.77 -20.95 10.83
CA VAL A 220 -3.03 -21.91 9.75
C VAL A 220 -1.86 -21.88 8.77
N ALA A 221 -1.29 -23.03 8.48
CA ALA A 221 -0.21 -23.13 7.50
C ALA A 221 -0.74 -22.82 6.09
N MET A 222 0.15 -22.28 5.24
CA MET A 222 -0.14 -22.05 3.82
C MET A 222 0.91 -22.78 2.99
N HIS A 223 0.44 -23.51 2.00
CA HIS A 223 1.27 -24.26 1.06
C HIS A 223 0.98 -23.82 -0.37
N ARG A 224 2.04 -23.83 -1.17
CA ARG A 224 1.96 -23.61 -2.60
C ARG A 224 2.61 -24.78 -3.30
N ILE A 225 1.89 -25.41 -4.23
CA ILE A 225 2.36 -26.49 -5.08
C ILE A 225 2.41 -25.99 -6.52
N GLY A 226 3.52 -26.24 -7.19
CA GLY A 226 3.80 -25.71 -8.52
C GLY A 226 4.29 -24.23 -8.50
N PRO A 227 4.46 -23.60 -9.70
CA PRO A 227 4.00 -24.07 -11.02
C PRO A 227 4.81 -25.27 -11.56
N ALA A 228 4.11 -26.30 -12.04
CA ALA A 228 4.69 -27.48 -12.67
C ALA A 228 3.67 -28.16 -13.60
N PRO A 229 4.11 -29.05 -14.52
CA PRO A 229 3.21 -29.87 -15.31
C PRO A 229 2.24 -30.69 -14.46
N LEU A 230 1.02 -30.92 -14.96
CA LEU A 230 -0.06 -31.52 -14.21
C LEU A 230 0.31 -32.82 -13.48
N GLU A 231 1.01 -33.72 -14.14
CA GLU A 231 1.37 -35.02 -13.54
C GLU A 231 2.33 -34.86 -12.34
N ALA A 232 3.25 -33.91 -12.42
CA ALA A 232 4.14 -33.61 -11.29
C ALA A 232 3.36 -32.98 -10.13
N VAL A 233 2.42 -32.07 -10.41
CA VAL A 233 1.54 -31.47 -9.40
C VAL A 233 0.68 -32.53 -8.72
N LEU A 234 0.06 -33.45 -9.50
CA LEU A 234 -0.76 -34.52 -8.93
C LEU A 234 0.06 -35.45 -8.02
N ALA A 235 1.28 -35.83 -8.43
CA ALA A 235 2.16 -36.64 -7.62
C ALA A 235 2.54 -35.93 -6.29
N GLU A 236 2.80 -34.62 -6.31
CA GLU A 236 3.09 -33.84 -5.11
C GLU A 236 1.87 -33.74 -4.19
N LEU A 237 0.67 -33.57 -4.75
CA LEU A 237 -0.60 -33.56 -4.00
C LEU A 237 -0.86 -34.92 -3.31
N GLU A 238 -0.62 -36.01 -4.00
CA GLU A 238 -0.78 -37.39 -3.46
C GLU A 238 0.25 -37.64 -2.34
N ALA A 239 1.45 -37.07 -2.43
CA ALA A 239 2.50 -37.21 -1.43
C ALA A 239 2.27 -36.35 -0.17
N LEU A 240 1.26 -35.46 -0.13
CA LEU A 240 0.95 -34.67 1.06
C LEU A 240 0.63 -35.60 2.25
N GLU A 241 1.37 -35.41 3.34
CA GLU A 241 1.13 -36.12 4.60
C GLU A 241 -0.13 -35.55 5.30
N SER A 242 -0.94 -36.43 5.88
CA SER A 242 -2.19 -36.05 6.53
C SER A 242 -2.39 -36.72 7.89
N ASP A 243 -1.35 -37.33 8.44
CA ASP A 243 -1.44 -38.04 9.73
C ASP A 243 -0.37 -37.56 10.74
N PRO A 244 -0.81 -37.15 11.96
CA PRO A 244 -2.20 -37.00 12.38
C PRO A 244 -2.85 -35.76 11.77
N ALA A 245 -4.08 -35.90 11.26
CA ALA A 245 -4.82 -34.77 10.71
C ALA A 245 -5.16 -33.76 11.83
N PRO A 246 -4.82 -32.48 11.70
CA PRO A 246 -5.24 -31.47 12.65
C PRO A 246 -6.75 -31.25 12.59
N PRO A 247 -7.36 -30.56 13.58
CA PRO A 247 -8.74 -30.12 13.47
C PRO A 247 -9.00 -29.38 12.17
N LYS A 248 -10.20 -29.54 11.59
CA LYS A 248 -10.53 -28.99 10.26
C LYS A 248 -10.30 -27.48 10.15
N GLU A 249 -10.43 -26.76 11.25
CA GLU A 249 -10.20 -25.30 11.34
C GLU A 249 -8.73 -24.94 11.11
N GLN A 250 -7.83 -25.86 11.39
CA GLN A 250 -6.37 -25.70 11.26
C GLN A 250 -5.82 -26.36 9.99
N TRP A 251 -6.67 -26.92 9.12
CA TRP A 251 -6.21 -27.50 7.86
C TRP A 251 -5.46 -26.45 7.04
N PRO A 252 -4.24 -26.77 6.58
CA PRO A 252 -3.46 -25.86 5.76
C PRO A 252 -4.23 -25.37 4.53
N TRP A 253 -4.05 -24.11 4.23
CA TRP A 253 -4.54 -23.51 2.98
C TRP A 253 -3.59 -23.83 1.84
N LEU A 254 -4.15 -24.25 0.71
CA LEU A 254 -3.40 -24.73 -0.44
C LEU A 254 -3.69 -23.87 -1.68
N GLU A 255 -2.64 -23.40 -2.32
CA GLU A 255 -2.64 -22.91 -3.69
C GLU A 255 -1.97 -23.96 -4.60
N VAL A 256 -2.65 -24.31 -5.69
CA VAL A 256 -2.13 -25.22 -6.72
C VAL A 256 -1.97 -24.44 -8.02
N ARG A 257 -0.77 -24.48 -8.60
CA ARG A 257 -0.46 -23.86 -9.89
C ARG A 257 -0.03 -24.92 -10.87
N VAL A 258 -0.80 -25.03 -11.98
CA VAL A 258 -0.55 -26.06 -13.01
C VAL A 258 -0.15 -25.40 -14.31
N GLU A 259 0.97 -25.83 -14.87
CA GLU A 259 1.37 -25.51 -16.23
C GLU A 259 0.71 -26.47 -17.21
N LEU A 260 -0.03 -25.92 -18.17
CA LEU A 260 -0.80 -26.69 -19.15
C LEU A 260 -0.37 -26.29 -20.56
N GLU A 261 -0.12 -27.27 -21.42
CA GLU A 261 0.10 -27.04 -22.87
C GLU A 261 -1.19 -26.67 -23.61
N ALA A 262 -2.33 -27.18 -23.12
CA ALA A 262 -3.66 -26.90 -23.64
C ALA A 262 -4.70 -26.94 -22.51
N PRO A 263 -5.87 -26.30 -22.66
CA PRO A 263 -6.93 -26.35 -21.64
C PRO A 263 -7.38 -27.78 -21.36
N ILE A 264 -7.43 -28.15 -20.08
CA ILE A 264 -7.92 -29.47 -19.59
C ILE A 264 -9.26 -29.23 -18.88
N PRO A 265 -10.40 -29.73 -19.43
CA PRO A 265 -11.73 -29.47 -18.88
C PRO A 265 -11.94 -30.05 -17.47
N ASP A 266 -11.33 -31.20 -17.17
CA ASP A 266 -11.47 -31.95 -15.91
C ASP A 266 -10.35 -31.64 -14.88
N LEU A 267 -9.52 -30.60 -15.10
CA LEU A 267 -8.41 -30.25 -14.24
C LEU A 267 -8.83 -30.17 -12.75
N ARG A 268 -9.91 -29.46 -12.47
CA ARG A 268 -10.43 -29.32 -11.10
C ARG A 268 -10.78 -30.65 -10.48
N ALA A 269 -11.47 -31.52 -11.22
CA ALA A 269 -11.88 -32.85 -10.74
C ALA A 269 -10.66 -33.74 -10.43
N ARG A 270 -9.60 -33.67 -11.25
CA ARG A 270 -8.35 -34.42 -11.03
C ARG A 270 -7.63 -33.94 -9.77
N VAL A 271 -7.52 -32.61 -9.57
CA VAL A 271 -6.93 -32.03 -8.35
C VAL A 271 -7.76 -32.40 -7.12
N ASP A 272 -9.09 -32.29 -7.17
CA ASP A 272 -9.98 -32.67 -6.06
C ASP A 272 -9.88 -34.16 -5.73
N ALA A 273 -9.70 -35.04 -6.75
CA ALA A 273 -9.48 -36.46 -6.55
C ALA A 273 -8.16 -36.76 -5.82
N ALA A 274 -7.06 -36.08 -6.19
CA ALA A 274 -5.77 -36.22 -5.51
C ALA A 274 -5.81 -35.71 -4.06
N LEU A 275 -6.70 -34.80 -3.74
CA LEU A 275 -6.87 -34.20 -2.41
C LEU A 275 -7.96 -34.90 -1.56
N LYS A 276 -8.63 -35.93 -2.07
CA LYS A 276 -9.86 -36.51 -1.46
C LYS A 276 -9.70 -36.86 0.03
N ASP A 277 -8.57 -37.47 0.41
CA ASP A 277 -8.33 -37.91 1.78
C ASP A 277 -7.21 -37.07 2.49
N LYS A 278 -6.96 -35.87 2.00
CA LYS A 278 -5.94 -35.00 2.53
C LYS A 278 -6.53 -33.92 3.45
N ALA A 279 -5.87 -33.70 4.57
CA ALA A 279 -6.27 -32.67 5.55
C ALA A 279 -5.80 -31.28 5.14
N VAL A 280 -6.22 -30.80 3.97
CA VAL A 280 -5.88 -29.48 3.41
C VAL A 280 -7.11 -28.79 2.83
N ARG A 281 -7.07 -27.49 2.66
CA ARG A 281 -8.11 -26.68 2.01
C ARG A 281 -7.58 -26.07 0.73
N LEU A 282 -8.02 -26.56 -0.43
CA LEU A 282 -7.73 -25.92 -1.70
C LEU A 282 -8.48 -24.60 -1.82
N LEU A 283 -7.75 -23.47 -1.72
CA LEU A 283 -8.30 -22.13 -1.85
C LEU A 283 -8.12 -21.58 -3.26
N ARG A 284 -7.02 -21.92 -3.95
CA ARG A 284 -6.70 -21.38 -5.26
C ARG A 284 -6.20 -22.48 -6.19
N LEU A 285 -6.76 -22.54 -7.38
CA LEU A 285 -6.26 -23.35 -8.49
C LEU A 285 -5.98 -22.43 -9.67
N GLU A 286 -4.71 -22.21 -9.94
CA GLU A 286 -4.22 -21.38 -11.04
C GLU A 286 -3.73 -22.29 -12.18
N ARG A 287 -4.11 -21.96 -13.40
CA ARG A 287 -3.64 -22.60 -14.62
C ARG A 287 -2.80 -21.61 -15.42
N ARG A 288 -1.61 -22.03 -15.81
CA ARG A 288 -0.73 -21.27 -16.69
C ARG A 288 -0.69 -21.97 -18.02
N LEU A 289 -1.13 -21.28 -19.04
CA LEU A 289 -0.96 -21.72 -20.44
C LEU A 289 0.36 -21.14 -20.97
N PRO A 290 1.06 -21.81 -21.89
CA PRO A 290 2.21 -21.24 -22.57
C PRO A 290 1.77 -19.92 -23.21
N THR A 291 2.53 -18.88 -23.00
CA THR A 291 2.39 -17.66 -23.81
C THR A 291 2.83 -18.07 -25.21
N VAL A 292 1.89 -18.12 -26.17
CA VAL A 292 2.23 -18.36 -27.57
C VAL A 292 3.18 -17.22 -27.98
N GLU A 293 4.45 -17.54 -28.19
CA GLU A 293 5.44 -16.64 -28.79
C GLU A 293 5.04 -16.41 -30.25
N GLY A 294 3.98 -15.68 -30.47
CA GLY A 294 3.45 -15.40 -31.83
C GLY A 294 2.83 -14.02 -31.94
N ASP A 295 2.56 -13.39 -30.81
CA ASP A 295 2.01 -12.04 -30.82
C ASP A 295 2.70 -11.13 -29.78
N ALA A 296 4.03 -11.18 -29.75
CA ALA A 296 4.87 -10.23 -29.00
C ALA A 296 4.75 -8.78 -29.52
N SER A 297 3.90 -8.54 -30.53
CA SER A 297 3.58 -7.21 -31.05
C SER A 297 2.36 -6.57 -30.33
N ALA A 298 1.54 -7.33 -29.64
CA ALA A 298 0.67 -6.76 -28.63
C ALA A 298 1.51 -6.61 -27.34
N ALA A 299 2.34 -5.56 -27.29
CA ALA A 299 2.92 -5.11 -26.03
C ALA A 299 1.82 -5.21 -24.99
N ARG A 300 2.05 -5.93 -23.87
CA ARG A 300 1.20 -5.83 -22.69
C ARG A 300 1.14 -4.34 -22.35
N VAL A 301 0.12 -3.70 -22.90
CA VAL A 301 -0.15 -2.32 -22.57
C VAL A 301 -0.65 -2.40 -21.15
N ASP A 302 0.14 -1.86 -20.26
CA ASP A 302 -0.27 -1.65 -18.90
C ASP A 302 -1.53 -0.76 -18.96
N LEU A 303 -2.68 -1.40 -18.80
CA LEU A 303 -3.99 -0.74 -18.86
C LEU A 303 -4.10 0.35 -17.77
N GLU A 304 -3.33 0.23 -16.69
CA GLU A 304 -3.29 1.21 -15.62
C GLU A 304 -2.46 2.45 -16.01
N SER A 305 -1.51 2.32 -16.92
CA SER A 305 -0.73 3.46 -17.47
C SER A 305 -1.47 4.23 -18.55
N LEU A 306 -2.51 3.65 -19.14
CA LEU A 306 -3.39 4.32 -20.08
C LEU A 306 -4.52 5.01 -19.33
N GLY A 307 -4.52 6.34 -19.28
CA GLY A 307 -5.68 7.07 -18.78
C GLY A 307 -6.97 6.68 -19.53
N PRO A 308 -8.15 6.79 -18.92
CA PRO A 308 -9.44 6.32 -19.48
C PRO A 308 -9.71 6.74 -20.93
N ARG A 309 -9.29 7.95 -21.30
CA ARG A 309 -9.47 8.48 -22.67
C ARG A 309 -8.65 7.72 -23.71
N LYS A 310 -7.40 7.39 -23.37
CA LYS A 310 -6.51 6.63 -24.27
C LYS A 310 -6.98 5.19 -24.40
N LEU A 311 -7.45 4.59 -23.30
CA LEU A 311 -8.01 3.26 -23.33
C LEU A 311 -9.26 3.20 -24.20
N PHE A 312 -10.16 4.17 -24.07
CA PHE A 312 -11.36 4.31 -24.90
C PHE A 312 -11.01 4.41 -26.38
N ALA A 313 -10.09 5.32 -26.75
CA ALA A 313 -9.66 5.52 -28.13
C ALA A 313 -9.09 4.24 -28.75
N ARG A 314 -8.25 3.52 -28.01
CA ARG A 314 -7.69 2.27 -28.45
C ARG A 314 -8.74 1.16 -28.62
N THR A 315 -9.64 0.99 -27.66
CA THR A 315 -10.73 0.01 -27.73
C THR A 315 -11.67 0.33 -28.92
N TRP A 316 -11.89 1.60 -29.19
CA TRP A 316 -12.64 2.05 -30.32
C TRP A 316 -11.98 1.65 -31.64
N GLU A 317 -10.68 1.96 -31.80
CA GLU A 317 -9.90 1.62 -33.00
C GLU A 317 -9.84 0.09 -33.22
N GLU A 318 -9.64 -0.71 -32.16
CA GLU A 318 -9.67 -2.17 -32.24
C GLU A 318 -11.02 -2.71 -32.71
N ARG A 319 -12.11 -2.02 -32.38
CA ARG A 319 -13.48 -2.49 -32.71
C ARG A 319 -13.96 -2.04 -34.08
N TRP A 320 -13.62 -0.83 -34.52
CA TRP A 320 -14.14 -0.22 -35.74
C TRP A 320 -13.08 -0.01 -36.83
N GLY A 321 -11.78 -0.28 -36.52
CA GLY A 321 -10.68 -0.24 -37.49
C GLY A 321 -10.13 1.15 -37.79
N GLU A 322 -10.68 2.20 -37.15
CA GLU A 322 -10.25 3.58 -37.29
C GLU A 322 -10.35 4.29 -35.91
N PRO A 323 -9.50 5.28 -35.62
CA PRO A 323 -9.56 6.03 -34.36
C PRO A 323 -10.86 6.81 -34.25
N PRO A 324 -11.36 7.05 -33.00
CA PRO A 324 -12.54 7.88 -32.79
C PRO A 324 -12.28 9.32 -33.23
N ASP A 325 -13.27 9.96 -33.81
CA ASP A 325 -13.20 11.37 -34.13
C ASP A 325 -13.28 12.28 -32.88
N ASP A 326 -13.02 13.58 -33.04
CA ASP A 326 -12.98 14.53 -31.94
C ASP A 326 -14.34 14.68 -31.22
N ASP A 327 -15.45 14.52 -31.93
CA ASP A 327 -16.80 14.63 -31.36
C ASP A 327 -17.09 13.45 -30.43
N VAL A 328 -16.69 12.23 -30.83
CA VAL A 328 -16.81 11.01 -30.00
C VAL A 328 -15.94 11.10 -28.75
N LEU A 329 -14.73 11.64 -28.89
CA LEU A 329 -13.85 11.86 -27.73
C LEU A 329 -14.40 12.92 -26.78
N ALA A 330 -15.00 13.97 -27.30
CA ALA A 330 -15.65 15.01 -26.49
C ALA A 330 -16.88 14.45 -25.74
N ASP A 331 -17.68 13.60 -26.39
CA ASP A 331 -18.81 12.93 -25.74
C ASP A 331 -18.35 11.97 -24.62
N PHE A 332 -17.27 11.22 -24.86
CA PHE A 332 -16.67 10.37 -23.84
C PHE A 332 -16.20 11.18 -22.61
N ASP A 333 -15.50 12.30 -22.84
CA ASP A 333 -15.00 13.15 -21.76
C ASP A 333 -16.16 13.77 -20.94
N ARG A 334 -17.26 14.17 -21.63
CA ARG A 334 -18.47 14.67 -20.97
C ARG A 334 -19.12 13.60 -20.08
N LEU A 335 -19.34 12.39 -20.62
CA LEU A 335 -19.91 11.27 -19.86
C LEU A 335 -19.04 10.88 -18.66
N ARG A 336 -17.71 10.88 -18.85
CA ARG A 336 -16.78 10.63 -17.75
C ARG A 336 -16.93 11.66 -16.64
N GLN A 337 -17.05 12.94 -16.99
CA GLN A 337 -17.23 14.00 -16.01
C GLN A 337 -18.58 13.86 -15.27
N GLU A 338 -19.66 13.54 -15.97
CA GLU A 338 -20.98 13.29 -15.37
C GLU A 338 -20.96 12.14 -14.35
N VAL A 339 -20.20 11.06 -14.63
CA VAL A 339 -20.04 9.94 -13.69
C VAL A 339 -19.26 10.36 -12.46
N LEU A 340 -18.15 11.12 -12.63
CA LEU A 340 -17.36 11.61 -11.50
C LEU A 340 -18.17 12.57 -10.61
N ASP A 341 -18.94 13.45 -11.21
CA ASP A 341 -19.80 14.41 -10.49
C ASP A 341 -20.99 13.69 -9.79
N ALA A 342 -21.49 12.58 -10.35
CA ALA A 342 -22.53 11.77 -9.73
C ALA A 342 -22.00 11.00 -8.50
N ASP A 343 -20.80 10.43 -8.57
CA ASP A 343 -20.15 9.75 -7.45
C ASP A 343 -19.88 10.71 -6.28
N ASP A 344 -19.48 11.96 -6.57
CA ASP A 344 -19.30 13.00 -5.56
C ASP A 344 -20.63 13.42 -4.90
N THR A 345 -21.73 13.42 -5.65
CA THR A 345 -23.08 13.75 -5.13
C THR A 345 -23.68 12.60 -4.32
N GLU A 346 -23.47 11.34 -4.68
CA GLU A 346 -23.90 10.20 -3.87
C GLU A 346 -23.14 10.10 -2.55
N THR A 347 -21.87 10.47 -2.57
CA THR A 347 -21.02 10.51 -1.35
C THR A 347 -21.50 11.64 -0.42
N SER A 348 -21.88 12.80 -0.96
CA SER A 348 -22.40 13.94 -0.18
C SER A 348 -23.86 13.74 0.28
N GLY A 349 -24.68 13.02 -0.48
CA GLY A 349 -26.10 12.77 -0.16
C GLY A 349 -26.34 11.67 0.88
N ARG A 350 -25.35 10.82 1.16
CA ARG A 350 -25.41 9.84 2.25
C ARG A 350 -25.08 10.42 3.63
N GLU A 351 -24.50 11.62 3.69
CA GLU A 351 -24.22 12.33 4.94
C GLU A 351 -25.40 13.12 5.52
N ALA A 352 -26.51 13.25 4.77
CA ALA A 352 -27.67 14.08 5.13
C ALA A 352 -28.96 13.27 5.43
N ARG A 353 -28.87 12.13 6.11
CA ARG A 353 -30.05 11.51 6.74
C ARG A 353 -29.85 11.35 8.24
N PRO A 354 -30.81 11.91 9.04
CA PRO A 354 -30.74 12.00 10.49
C PRO A 354 -30.77 10.65 11.19
#